data_0a08f66e3edd1e68fba0eda33f577d96
#
_entry.id   0a08f66e3edd1e68fba0eda33f577d96
#
_cell.length_a   1.000
_cell.length_b   1.000
_cell.length_c   1.000
_cell.angle_alpha   90.00
_cell.angle_beta   90.00
_cell.angle_gamma   90.00
#
_symmetry.space_group_name_H-M   'P 1'
#
loop_
_entity.id
_entity.type
_entity.pdbx_description
1 polymer ?
#
loop_
_entity_poly.entity_id
_entity_poly.type
_entity_poly.pdbx_seq_one_letter_code
_entity_poly.pdbx_strand_id
1 'polypeptide(L)' 'MSIRNGMPAADLPEVTWRKSRRSGPQGGNCVEVARLADGQVAVRNSRHRDGPALVFTAAEWAAFVGGARDGDFDQE' A
#
# COMPACT_ATOMS: atom_id res chain seq x y z
N MET A 1 10.35 -17.42 2.60
CA MET A 1 8.93 -17.11 2.40
C MET A 1 8.74 -16.42 1.07
N SER A 2 7.76 -16.86 0.32
CA SER A 2 7.46 -16.27 -0.98
C SER A 2 6.45 -15.13 -0.81
N ILE A 3 6.77 -13.96 -1.37
CA ILE A 3 5.86 -12.82 -1.35
C ILE A 3 4.98 -12.90 -2.59
N ARG A 4 3.68 -12.82 -2.38
CA ARG A 4 2.73 -12.86 -3.50
C ARG A 4 1.55 -11.95 -3.26
N ASN A 5 1.03 -11.44 -4.36
CA ASN A 5 -0.13 -10.57 -4.33
C ASN A 5 -1.33 -11.28 -3.71
N GLY A 6 -2.01 -10.61 -2.80
CA GLY A 6 -3.18 -11.17 -2.14
C GLY A 6 -2.89 -11.94 -0.86
N MET A 7 -1.62 -12.14 -0.52
CA MET A 7 -1.29 -12.84 0.72
C MET A 7 -1.73 -12.03 1.93
N PRO A 8 -1.98 -12.69 3.08
CA PRO A 8 -2.32 -11.92 4.27
C PRO A 8 -1.21 -10.94 4.63
N ALA A 9 -1.58 -9.68 4.90
CA ALA A 9 -0.59 -8.65 5.23
C ALA A 9 0.23 -9.03 6.46
N ALA A 10 -0.39 -9.73 7.40
CA ALA A 10 0.29 -10.17 8.62
C ALA A 10 1.41 -11.17 8.34
N ASP A 11 1.37 -11.84 7.20
CA ASP A 11 2.38 -12.85 6.82
C ASP A 11 3.58 -12.24 6.10
N LEU A 12 3.56 -10.96 5.80
CA LEU A 12 4.71 -10.30 5.19
C LEU A 12 5.87 -10.26 6.19
N PRO A 13 7.12 -10.28 5.68
CA PRO A 13 8.26 -10.07 6.56
C PRO A 13 8.12 -8.73 7.29
N GLU A 14 8.88 -8.56 8.36
CA GLU A 14 8.84 -7.33 9.13
C GLU A 14 9.08 -6.13 8.21
N VAL A 15 8.08 -5.26 8.12
CA VAL A 15 8.11 -4.08 7.26
C VAL A 15 7.52 -2.90 8.03
N THR A 16 7.83 -1.70 7.55
CA THR A 16 7.27 -0.47 8.13
C THR A 16 6.10 -0.01 7.29
N TRP A 17 4.91 -0.01 7.87
CA TRP A 17 3.71 0.47 7.21
C TRP A 17 3.56 1.97 7.43
N ARG A 18 3.26 2.69 6.36
CA ARG A 18 3.12 4.15 6.40
C ARG A 18 1.76 4.56 5.88
N LYS A 19 1.21 5.59 6.50
CA LYS A 19 -0.06 6.21 6.10
C LYS A 19 0.22 7.59 5.53
N SER A 20 -0.71 8.09 4.72
CA SER A 20 -0.69 9.48 4.29
C SER A 20 -0.93 10.40 5.48
N ARG A 21 -0.34 11.59 5.46
CA ARG A 21 -0.65 12.63 6.43
C ARG A 21 -2.12 13.06 6.37
N ARG A 22 -2.79 12.78 5.26
CA ARG A 22 -4.20 13.12 5.05
C ARG A 22 -5.16 12.15 5.72
N SER A 23 -4.65 11.14 6.42
CA SER A 23 -5.49 10.17 7.11
C SER A 23 -6.32 10.78 8.24
N GLY A 24 -5.93 11.94 8.73
CA GLY A 24 -6.60 12.60 9.84
C GLY A 24 -6.13 12.06 11.20
N PRO A 25 -6.54 12.72 12.29
CA PRO A 25 -6.05 12.38 13.62
C PRO A 25 -6.40 10.97 14.07
N GLN A 26 -7.48 10.41 13.55
CA GLN A 26 -7.90 9.08 13.95
C GLN A 26 -7.43 8.00 13.00
N GLY A 27 -6.80 8.37 11.90
CA GLY A 27 -6.19 7.43 10.98
C GLY A 27 -7.16 6.48 10.28
N GLY A 28 -8.44 6.86 10.20
CA GLY A 28 -9.47 5.94 9.70
C GLY A 28 -9.71 5.96 8.21
N ASN A 29 -9.16 6.92 7.49
CA ASN A 29 -9.48 7.13 6.08
C ASN A 29 -8.28 6.94 5.19
N CYS A 30 -7.57 5.84 5.34
CA CYS A 30 -6.37 5.66 4.55
C CYS A 30 -6.06 4.21 4.27
N VAL A 31 -5.15 4.03 3.32
CA VAL A 31 -4.47 2.78 3.11
C VAL A 31 -3.08 2.87 3.73
N GLU A 32 -2.47 1.76 3.96
CA GLU A 32 -1.10 1.68 4.46
C GLU A 32 -0.20 1.08 3.40
N VAL A 33 1.00 1.63 3.28
CA VAL A 33 1.96 1.27 2.24
C VAL A 33 3.27 0.87 2.90
N ALA A 34 3.87 -0.21 2.44
CA ALA A 34 5.16 -0.68 2.91
C ALA A 34 6.07 -0.98 1.72
N ARG A 35 7.33 -0.59 1.84
CA ARG A 35 8.34 -0.97 0.85
C ARG A 35 8.99 -2.27 1.26
N LEU A 36 9.10 -3.18 0.32
CA LEU A 36 9.72 -4.47 0.55
C LEU A 36 11.19 -4.43 0.14
N ALA A 37 11.95 -5.39 0.64
CA ALA A 37 13.41 -5.40 0.48
C ALA A 37 13.87 -5.42 -0.98
N ASP A 38 13.06 -5.97 -1.86
CA ASP A 38 13.42 -6.12 -3.28
C ASP A 38 12.89 -4.97 -4.15
N GLY A 39 12.36 -3.92 -3.53
CA GLY A 39 11.79 -2.78 -4.25
C GLY A 39 10.31 -2.90 -4.55
N GLN A 40 9.70 -4.03 -4.30
CA GLN A 40 8.26 -4.16 -4.41
C GLN A 40 7.56 -3.30 -3.35
N VAL A 41 6.27 -3.04 -3.57
CA VAL A 41 5.47 -2.23 -2.66
C VAL A 41 4.22 -3.00 -2.28
N ALA A 42 3.93 -3.06 -1.00
CA ALA A 42 2.71 -3.68 -0.49
C ALA A 42 1.74 -2.61 -0.02
N VAL A 43 0.46 -2.83 -0.26
CA VAL A 43 -0.60 -1.92 0.16
C VAL A 43 -1.66 -2.73 0.89
N ARG A 44 -2.13 -2.21 2.02
CA ARG A 44 -3.22 -2.86 2.77
C ARG A 44 -4.25 -1.84 3.20
N ASN A 45 -5.43 -2.33 3.50
CA ASN A 45 -6.51 -1.50 4.04
C ASN A 45 -6.24 -1.24 5.51
N SER A 46 -6.22 0.04 5.92
CA SER A 46 -5.93 0.40 7.31
C SER A 46 -7.00 -0.09 8.29
N ARG A 47 -8.21 -0.35 7.80
CA ARG A 47 -9.30 -0.87 8.63
C ARG A 47 -9.30 -2.39 8.72
N HIS A 48 -8.42 -3.06 7.99
CA HIS A 48 -8.39 -4.51 7.91
C HIS A 48 -6.95 -4.96 7.75
N ARG A 49 -6.16 -4.72 8.80
CA ARG A 49 -4.71 -4.89 8.74
C ARG A 49 -4.26 -6.33 8.55
N ASP A 50 -5.09 -7.29 8.95
CA ASP A 50 -4.81 -8.71 8.75
C ASP A 50 -5.33 -9.24 7.44
N GLY A 51 -5.98 -8.39 6.66
CA GLY A 51 -6.52 -8.78 5.37
C GLY A 51 -5.44 -8.91 4.31
N PRO A 52 -5.86 -9.08 3.05
CA PRO A 52 -4.90 -9.30 1.98
C PRO A 52 -4.08 -8.05 1.70
N ALA A 53 -2.81 -8.25 1.35
CA ALA A 53 -1.94 -7.19 0.87
C ALA A 53 -1.88 -7.26 -0.65
N LEU A 54 -2.02 -6.12 -1.31
CA LEU A 54 -1.76 -6.01 -2.74
C LEU A 54 -0.27 -5.75 -2.93
N VAL A 55 0.37 -6.50 -3.79
CA VAL A 55 1.81 -6.39 -3.99
C VAL A 55 2.08 -5.95 -5.42
N PHE A 56 2.84 -4.88 -5.57
CA PHE A 56 3.14 -4.26 -6.85
C PHE A 56 4.64 -4.21 -7.09
N THR A 57 5.03 -4.25 -8.35
CA THR A 57 6.42 -3.96 -8.70
C THR A 57 6.70 -2.48 -8.47
N ALA A 58 7.98 -2.14 -8.37
CA ALA A 58 8.38 -0.73 -8.23
C ALA A 58 7.87 0.10 -9.41
N ALA A 59 7.91 -0.44 -10.63
CA ALA A 59 7.43 0.28 -11.82
C ALA A 59 5.92 0.49 -11.78
N GLU A 60 5.16 -0.52 -11.37
CA GLU A 60 3.71 -0.39 -11.22
C GLU A 60 3.36 0.69 -10.21
N TRP A 61 4.05 0.69 -9.08
CA TRP A 61 3.79 1.67 -8.05
C TRP A 61 4.13 3.09 -8.50
N ALA A 62 5.26 3.26 -9.20
CA ALA A 62 5.64 4.57 -9.74
C ALA A 62 4.60 5.10 -10.72
N ALA A 63 4.08 4.22 -11.59
CA ALA A 63 3.04 4.60 -12.54
C ALA A 63 1.76 5.02 -11.83
N PHE A 64 1.36 4.28 -10.80
CA PHE A 64 0.16 4.61 -10.03
C PHE A 64 0.32 5.96 -9.33
N VAL A 65 1.43 6.19 -8.65
CA VAL A 65 1.67 7.45 -7.93
C VAL A 65 1.70 8.62 -8.90
N GLY A 66 2.36 8.45 -10.06
CA GLY A 66 2.37 9.48 -11.09
C GLY A 66 0.99 9.80 -11.62
N GLY A 67 0.19 8.77 -11.88
CA GLY A 67 -1.19 8.97 -12.33
C GLY A 67 -2.04 9.68 -11.29
N ALA A 68 -1.87 9.31 -10.01
CA ALA A 68 -2.60 9.97 -8.92
C ALA A 68 -2.24 11.45 -8.84
N ARG A 69 -0.95 11.79 -8.97
CA ARG A 69 -0.52 13.20 -8.98
C ARG A 69 -1.10 13.98 -10.13
N ASP A 70 -1.29 13.33 -11.27
CA ASP A 70 -1.83 13.95 -12.46
C ASP A 70 -3.36 14.05 -12.44
N GLY A 71 -4.00 13.54 -11.40
CA GLY A 71 -5.45 13.60 -11.27
C GLY A 71 -6.18 12.49 -12.01
N ASP A 72 -5.48 11.46 -12.51
CA ASP A 72 -6.11 10.42 -13.33
C ASP A 72 -7.19 9.64 -12.60
N PHE A 73 -7.12 9.58 -11.28
CA PHE A 73 -8.06 8.81 -10.47
C PHE A 73 -8.96 9.70 -9.62
N ASP A 74 -8.98 10.99 -9.87
CA ASP A 74 -9.82 11.90 -9.12
C ASP A 74 -11.27 11.68 -9.50
N GLN A 75 -12.16 11.84 -8.53
CA GLN A 75 -13.58 11.83 -8.76
C GLN A 75 -14.02 13.17 -9.32
N GLU A 76 -14.98 13.15 -10.22
CA GLU A 76 -15.51 14.36 -10.82
C GLU A 76 -16.74 14.87 -10.11
#